data_8c23b61ce50e7be7148536cefa0a36ae
#
_entry.id   8c23b61ce50e7be7148536cefa0a36ae
#
_cell.length_a   1.000
_cell.length_b   1.000
_cell.length_c   1.000
_cell.angle_alpha   90.00
_cell.angle_beta   90.00
_cell.angle_gamma   90.00
#
_symmetry.space_group_name_H-M   'P 1'
#
loop_
_entity.id
_entity.type
_entity.pdbx_description
1 polymer ?
#
loop_
_entity_poly.entity_id
_entity_poly.type
_entity_poly.pdbx_seq_one_letter_code
_entity_poly.pdbx_strand_id
1 'polypeptide(L)'
;SILVAKDLTPSMTAGLNPKNVLGIVTQFGGKTSHSAILARALEIPAVVGLSNLPEDINDDTAILLDGESGEVIILPTEAEKSDYDDKKKKYDANKELLKKYRELPSVSKDGKKVEIAGNIGSPEDAKKVIENGGEGIGLFRTEFLFMDRDGMPTEDEQFESYKEVAMAMEGKPVIIRTLD
;
A
#
# COMPACT_ATOMS: atom_id res chain seq x y z
N SER A 1 -6.22 -12.94 9.70
CA SER A 1 -5.02 -13.40 10.46
C SER A 1 -3.82 -12.50 10.18
N ILE A 2 -2.84 -12.50 11.08
CA ILE A 2 -1.53 -11.89 10.87
C ILE A 2 -0.61 -12.96 10.29
N LEU A 3 0.07 -12.64 9.20
CA LEU A 3 1.06 -13.53 8.56
C LEU A 3 2.41 -13.34 9.23
N VAL A 4 2.94 -14.41 9.84
CA VAL A 4 4.24 -14.42 10.51
C VAL A 4 5.18 -15.35 9.77
N ALA A 5 6.36 -14.88 9.36
CA ALA A 5 7.32 -15.67 8.62
C ALA A 5 8.77 -15.23 8.88
N LYS A 6 9.75 -16.09 8.60
CA LYS A 6 11.17 -15.67 8.59
C LYS A 6 11.42 -14.68 7.47
N ASP A 7 10.91 -14.96 6.27
CA ASP A 7 10.91 -14.06 5.11
C ASP A 7 9.75 -14.42 4.20
N LEU A 8 9.35 -13.50 3.32
CA LEU A 8 8.30 -13.71 2.34
C LEU A 8 8.86 -13.51 0.93
N THR A 9 8.81 -14.59 0.16
CA THR A 9 9.15 -14.54 -1.27
C THR A 9 7.91 -14.24 -2.13
N PRO A 10 8.08 -13.74 -3.36
CA PRO A 10 6.98 -13.53 -4.29
C PRO A 10 6.09 -14.77 -4.50
N SER A 11 6.71 -15.96 -4.58
CA SER A 11 5.97 -17.22 -4.76
C SER A 11 5.10 -17.58 -3.56
N MET A 12 5.52 -17.24 -2.34
CA MET A 12 4.73 -17.48 -1.13
C MET A 12 3.51 -16.55 -1.04
N THR A 13 3.61 -15.38 -1.64
CA THR A 13 2.57 -14.35 -1.57
C THR A 13 1.60 -14.37 -2.75
N ALA A 14 1.95 -15.01 -3.86
CA ALA A 14 1.13 -15.09 -5.07
C ALA A 14 -0.25 -15.73 -4.86
N GLY A 15 -0.39 -16.62 -3.86
CA GLY A 15 -1.67 -17.27 -3.51
C GLY A 15 -2.41 -16.65 -2.31
N LEU A 16 -1.89 -15.58 -1.72
CA LEU A 16 -2.53 -14.96 -0.56
C LEU A 16 -3.79 -14.19 -0.98
N ASN A 17 -4.87 -14.43 -0.25
CA ASN A 17 -6.06 -13.59 -0.38
C ASN A 17 -5.88 -12.34 0.51
N PRO A 18 -5.74 -11.14 -0.08
CA PRO A 18 -5.52 -9.91 0.68
C PRO A 18 -6.57 -9.64 1.76
N LYS A 19 -7.81 -10.08 1.53
CA LYS A 19 -8.92 -9.88 2.48
C LYS A 19 -8.76 -10.68 3.78
N ASN A 20 -7.93 -11.71 3.78
CA ASN A 20 -7.71 -12.59 4.94
C ASN A 20 -6.45 -12.22 5.72
N VAL A 21 -5.60 -11.34 5.19
CA VAL A 21 -4.35 -10.91 5.82
C VAL A 21 -4.56 -9.55 6.49
N LEU A 22 -4.50 -9.51 7.81
CA LEU A 22 -4.68 -8.31 8.62
C LEU A 22 -3.35 -7.57 8.88
N GLY A 23 -2.23 -8.25 8.67
CA GLY A 23 -0.90 -7.68 8.85
C GLY A 23 0.21 -8.69 8.56
N ILE A 24 1.43 -8.20 8.46
CA ILE A 24 2.63 -8.99 8.13
C ILE A 24 3.72 -8.74 9.17
N VAL A 25 4.31 -9.82 9.68
CA VAL A 25 5.51 -9.79 10.54
C VAL A 25 6.57 -10.67 9.92
N THR A 26 7.78 -10.14 9.68
CA THR A 26 8.91 -10.95 9.22
C THR A 26 10.15 -10.77 10.08
N GLN A 27 10.91 -11.87 10.24
CA GLN A 27 12.18 -11.86 10.96
C GLN A 27 13.26 -11.13 10.17
N PHE A 28 13.28 -11.32 8.86
CA PHE A 28 14.23 -10.69 7.96
C PHE A 28 13.53 -9.67 7.07
N GLY A 29 14.34 -8.86 6.40
CA GLY A 29 13.88 -7.84 5.48
C GLY A 29 14.05 -6.42 6.02
N GLY A 30 13.79 -5.46 5.15
CA GLY A 30 13.86 -4.02 5.42
C GLY A 30 12.77 -3.26 4.69
N LYS A 31 12.81 -1.93 4.74
CA LYS A 31 11.79 -1.05 4.14
C LYS A 31 11.57 -1.26 2.63
N THR A 32 12.54 -1.86 1.95
CA THR A 32 12.51 -2.18 0.51
C THR A 32 12.35 -3.66 0.21
N SER A 33 12.15 -4.51 1.23
CA SER A 33 11.89 -5.93 1.04
C SER A 33 10.56 -6.18 0.33
N HIS A 34 10.42 -7.34 -0.29
CA HIS A 34 9.17 -7.76 -0.92
C HIS A 34 7.98 -7.71 0.04
N SER A 35 8.16 -8.16 1.29
CA SER A 35 7.15 -8.11 2.36
C SER A 35 6.67 -6.69 2.63
N ALA A 36 7.58 -5.72 2.70
CA ALA A 36 7.24 -4.33 2.94
C ALA A 36 6.52 -3.68 1.73
N ILE A 37 6.94 -4.03 0.51
CA ILE A 37 6.28 -3.57 -0.72
C ILE A 37 4.87 -4.14 -0.80
N LEU A 38 4.70 -5.43 -0.54
CA LEU A 38 3.41 -6.09 -0.54
C LEU A 38 2.46 -5.47 0.50
N ALA A 39 2.92 -5.28 1.73
CA ALA A 39 2.10 -4.69 2.78
C ALA A 39 1.59 -3.29 2.41
N ARG A 40 2.45 -2.47 1.79
CA ARG A 40 2.04 -1.14 1.28
C ARG A 40 1.01 -1.24 0.16
N ALA A 41 1.18 -2.19 -0.78
CA ALA A 41 0.24 -2.40 -1.88
C ALA A 41 -1.14 -2.87 -1.36
N LEU A 42 -1.16 -3.65 -0.27
CA LEU A 42 -2.36 -4.13 0.39
C LEU A 42 -2.94 -3.16 1.42
N GLU A 43 -2.23 -2.07 1.73
CA GLU A 43 -2.60 -1.09 2.78
C GLU A 43 -2.80 -1.73 4.16
N ILE A 44 -1.98 -2.74 4.50
CA ILE A 44 -2.01 -3.43 5.79
C ILE A 44 -0.76 -3.13 6.62
N PRO A 45 -0.86 -3.15 7.96
CA PRO A 45 0.31 -2.95 8.82
C PRO A 45 1.35 -4.05 8.62
N ALA A 46 2.63 -3.67 8.66
CA ALA A 46 3.74 -4.62 8.60
C ALA A 46 4.90 -4.20 9.48
N VAL A 47 5.49 -5.18 10.16
CA VAL A 47 6.78 -5.04 10.84
C VAL A 47 7.74 -6.05 10.24
N VAL A 48 8.85 -5.54 9.70
CA VAL A 48 9.88 -6.35 9.03
C VAL A 48 11.22 -6.22 9.75
N GLY A 49 12.02 -7.27 9.76
CA GLY A 49 13.32 -7.27 10.42
C GLY A 49 13.24 -7.46 11.94
N LEU A 50 12.23 -8.17 12.44
CA LEU A 50 12.07 -8.48 13.86
C LEU A 50 13.02 -9.60 14.28
N SER A 51 14.21 -9.25 14.74
CA SER A 51 15.32 -10.19 15.04
C SER A 51 14.98 -11.25 16.10
N ASN A 52 14.04 -10.95 17.01
CA ASN A 52 13.69 -11.81 18.15
C ASN A 52 12.30 -12.45 17.98
N LEU A 53 11.98 -12.90 16.78
CA LEU A 53 10.72 -13.61 16.53
C LEU A 53 10.78 -14.98 17.24
N PRO A 54 9.85 -15.29 18.18
CA PRO A 54 9.81 -16.61 18.82
C PRO A 54 9.55 -17.73 17.81
N GLU A 55 10.16 -18.89 18.05
CA GLU A 55 10.00 -20.07 17.15
C GLU A 55 8.71 -20.86 17.42
N ASP A 56 8.06 -20.64 18.56
CA ASP A 56 6.88 -21.35 19.04
C ASP A 56 5.54 -20.68 18.68
N ILE A 57 5.58 -19.67 17.82
CA ILE A 57 4.36 -19.04 17.30
C ILE A 57 3.60 -20.06 16.43
N ASN A 58 2.30 -20.21 16.72
CA ASN A 58 1.40 -21.07 15.97
C ASN A 58 0.13 -20.31 15.56
N ASP A 59 -0.76 -20.97 14.82
CA ASP A 59 -1.96 -20.35 14.26
C ASP A 59 -2.95 -19.80 15.29
N ASP A 60 -2.89 -20.28 16.53
CA ASP A 60 -3.74 -19.83 17.64
C ASP A 60 -3.08 -18.73 18.49
N THR A 61 -1.85 -18.35 18.18
CA THR A 61 -1.13 -17.32 18.93
C THR A 61 -1.74 -15.94 18.68
N ALA A 62 -2.22 -15.29 19.73
CA ALA A 62 -2.72 -13.92 19.66
C ALA A 62 -1.56 -12.94 19.49
N ILE A 63 -1.67 -12.04 18.50
CA ILE A 63 -0.65 -11.03 18.18
C ILE A 63 -1.31 -9.68 18.00
N LEU A 64 -0.73 -8.63 18.60
CA LEU A 64 -1.00 -7.23 18.27
C LEU A 64 0.14 -6.71 17.41
N LEU A 65 -0.20 -5.94 16.38
CA LEU A 65 0.73 -5.41 15.39
C LEU A 65 0.46 -3.93 15.15
N ASP A 66 1.42 -3.08 15.44
CA ASP A 66 1.39 -1.65 15.13
C ASP A 66 2.48 -1.34 14.09
N GLY A 67 2.06 -1.08 12.86
CA GLY A 67 2.96 -0.75 11.74
C GLY A 67 3.52 0.68 11.79
N GLU A 68 2.96 1.59 12.60
CA GLU A 68 3.48 2.95 12.76
C GLU A 68 4.65 2.98 13.76
N SER A 69 4.46 2.38 14.94
CA SER A 69 5.51 2.29 15.95
C SER A 69 6.52 1.17 15.68
N GLY A 70 6.17 0.17 14.88
CA GLY A 70 6.97 -1.04 14.67
C GLY A 70 6.87 -2.03 15.84
N GLU A 71 5.83 -1.94 16.66
CA GLU A 71 5.62 -2.77 17.83
C GLU A 71 4.86 -4.04 17.49
N VAL A 72 5.34 -5.18 17.99
CA VAL A 72 4.68 -6.48 17.92
C VAL A 72 4.59 -7.06 19.31
N ILE A 73 3.37 -7.33 19.80
CA ILE A 73 3.13 -7.94 21.10
C ILE A 73 2.54 -9.34 20.86
N ILE A 74 3.24 -10.36 21.36
CA ILE A 74 2.86 -11.76 21.27
C ILE A 74 2.24 -12.17 22.59
N LEU A 75 1.09 -12.87 22.55
CA LEU A 75 0.30 -13.25 23.70
C LEU A 75 -0.04 -12.04 24.62
N PRO A 76 -0.69 -11.00 24.06
CA PRO A 76 -0.96 -9.77 24.80
C PRO A 76 -1.85 -10.00 26.00
N THR A 77 -1.58 -9.24 27.08
CA THR A 77 -2.47 -9.14 28.25
C THR A 77 -3.76 -8.38 27.90
N GLU A 78 -4.76 -8.47 28.75
CA GLU A 78 -6.02 -7.73 28.55
C GLU A 78 -5.81 -6.21 28.60
N ALA A 79 -4.86 -5.72 29.40
CA ALA A 79 -4.50 -4.30 29.43
C ALA A 79 -3.90 -3.84 28.08
N GLU A 80 -2.94 -4.60 27.53
CA GLU A 80 -2.33 -4.31 26.21
C GLU A 80 -3.35 -4.36 25.08
N LYS A 81 -4.30 -5.30 25.11
CA LYS A 81 -5.41 -5.35 24.15
C LYS A 81 -6.27 -4.09 24.23
N SER A 82 -6.63 -3.65 25.43
CA SER A 82 -7.43 -2.44 25.64
C SER A 82 -6.72 -1.19 25.12
N ASP A 83 -5.43 -1.04 25.43
CA ASP A 83 -4.61 0.09 24.95
C ASP A 83 -4.50 0.09 23.40
N TYR A 84 -4.33 -1.09 22.82
CA TYR A 84 -4.27 -1.24 21.36
C TYR A 84 -5.61 -0.92 20.71
N ASP A 85 -6.73 -1.35 21.28
CA ASP A 85 -8.07 -1.03 20.78
C ASP A 85 -8.33 0.48 20.80
N ASP A 86 -7.85 1.20 21.80
CA ASP A 86 -7.99 2.65 21.88
C ASP A 86 -7.08 3.36 20.86
N LYS A 87 -5.87 2.87 20.63
CA LYS A 87 -4.99 3.35 19.53
C LYS A 87 -5.66 3.12 18.19
N LYS A 88 -6.20 1.93 17.95
CA LYS A 88 -6.90 1.58 16.70
C LYS A 88 -8.12 2.47 16.45
N LYS A 89 -8.95 2.70 17.46
CA LYS A 89 -10.11 3.61 17.34
C LYS A 89 -9.69 5.02 16.93
N LYS A 90 -8.60 5.54 17.51
CA LYS A 90 -8.05 6.86 17.15
C LYS A 90 -7.55 6.88 15.71
N TYR A 91 -6.84 5.82 15.29
CA TYR A 91 -6.35 5.66 13.91
C TYR A 91 -7.52 5.63 12.92
N ASP A 92 -8.54 4.80 13.17
CA ASP A 92 -9.72 4.66 12.32
C ASP A 92 -10.51 5.97 12.25
N ALA A 93 -10.68 6.67 13.38
CA ALA A 93 -11.33 7.97 13.42
C ALA A 93 -10.55 9.02 12.60
N ASN A 94 -9.23 9.03 12.67
CA ASN A 94 -8.39 9.92 11.87
C ASN A 94 -8.49 9.58 10.38
N LYS A 95 -8.48 8.30 10.03
CA LYS A 95 -8.66 7.84 8.64
C LYS A 95 -10.01 8.29 8.07
N GLU A 96 -11.09 8.17 8.84
CA GLU A 96 -12.41 8.68 8.45
C GLU A 96 -12.43 10.21 8.33
N LEU A 97 -11.76 10.93 9.23
CA LEU A 97 -11.64 12.39 9.14
C LEU A 97 -10.91 12.79 7.85
N LEU A 98 -9.83 12.10 7.48
CA LEU A 98 -9.07 12.38 6.27
C LEU A 98 -9.91 12.19 4.99
N LYS A 99 -10.87 11.27 4.98
CA LYS A 99 -11.79 11.11 3.84
C LYS A 99 -12.56 12.38 3.49
N LYS A 100 -12.86 13.23 4.48
CA LYS A 100 -13.56 14.50 4.26
C LYS A 100 -12.73 15.51 3.45
N TYR A 101 -11.41 15.34 3.42
CA TYR A 101 -10.53 16.22 2.67
C TYR A 101 -10.38 15.83 1.19
N ARG A 102 -10.84 14.63 0.79
CA ARG A 102 -10.69 14.12 -0.57
C ARG A 102 -11.37 14.99 -1.64
N GLU A 103 -12.50 15.61 -1.28
CA GLU A 103 -13.29 16.42 -2.19
C GLU A 103 -12.98 17.94 -2.08
N LEU A 104 -12.11 18.31 -1.14
CA LEU A 104 -11.75 19.70 -0.96
C LEU A 104 -10.66 20.10 -1.95
N PRO A 105 -10.72 21.34 -2.47
CA PRO A 105 -9.65 21.83 -3.35
C PRO A 105 -8.33 21.94 -2.58
N SER A 106 -7.26 21.55 -3.24
CA SER A 106 -5.91 21.60 -2.67
C SER A 106 -5.39 23.04 -2.70
N VAL A 107 -5.56 23.75 -1.59
CA VAL A 107 -5.18 25.14 -1.43
C VAL A 107 -4.28 25.31 -0.21
N SER A 108 -3.15 25.99 -0.38
CA SER A 108 -2.24 26.33 0.71
C SER A 108 -2.82 27.39 1.65
N LYS A 109 -2.26 27.57 2.85
CA LYS A 109 -2.76 28.55 3.83
C LYS A 109 -2.75 30.01 3.32
N ASP A 110 -1.88 30.32 2.36
CA ASP A 110 -1.77 31.64 1.69
C ASP A 110 -2.69 31.75 0.44
N GLY A 111 -3.57 30.78 0.23
CA GLY A 111 -4.59 30.79 -0.82
C GLY A 111 -4.11 30.32 -2.19
N LYS A 112 -2.89 29.79 -2.31
CA LYS A 112 -2.40 29.27 -3.58
C LYS A 112 -2.97 27.90 -3.86
N LYS A 113 -3.55 27.72 -5.04
CA LYS A 113 -3.98 26.40 -5.51
C LYS A 113 -2.76 25.56 -5.85
N VAL A 114 -2.74 24.33 -5.35
CA VAL A 114 -1.70 23.31 -5.60
C VAL A 114 -2.38 22.10 -6.20
N GLU A 115 -1.84 21.52 -7.23
CA GLU A 115 -2.34 20.28 -7.81
C GLU A 115 -1.71 19.08 -7.09
N ILE A 116 -2.56 18.17 -6.58
CA ILE A 116 -2.13 16.92 -5.96
C ILE A 116 -2.33 15.80 -6.97
N ALA A 117 -1.22 15.27 -7.48
CA ALA A 117 -1.22 14.23 -8.50
C ALA A 117 -0.57 12.94 -7.98
N GLY A 118 -1.11 11.80 -8.41
CA GLY A 118 -0.61 10.48 -8.05
C GLY A 118 0.56 10.01 -8.92
N ASN A 119 1.45 9.20 -8.35
CA ASN A 119 2.41 8.41 -9.10
C ASN A 119 1.91 6.99 -9.21
N ILE A 120 1.82 6.47 -10.43
CA ILE A 120 1.29 5.13 -10.71
C ILE A 120 2.29 4.26 -11.45
N GLY A 121 2.14 2.94 -11.30
CA GLY A 121 2.90 1.92 -12.02
C GLY A 121 2.03 1.07 -12.94
N SER A 122 0.71 1.11 -12.73
CA SER A 122 -0.27 0.35 -13.53
C SER A 122 -1.56 1.15 -13.74
N PRO A 123 -2.39 0.79 -14.74
CA PRO A 123 -3.69 1.42 -14.95
C PRO A 123 -4.64 1.28 -13.75
N GLU A 124 -4.59 0.16 -13.02
CA GLU A 124 -5.41 -0.08 -11.84
C GLU A 124 -5.15 0.93 -10.72
N ASP A 125 -3.92 1.44 -10.62
CA ASP A 125 -3.55 2.45 -9.62
C ASP A 125 -4.27 3.79 -9.86
N ALA A 126 -4.67 4.10 -11.10
CA ALA A 126 -5.37 5.34 -11.43
C ALA A 126 -6.69 5.46 -10.67
N LYS A 127 -7.41 4.35 -10.48
CA LYS A 127 -8.65 4.31 -9.69
C LYS A 127 -8.40 4.71 -8.24
N LYS A 128 -7.32 4.20 -7.63
CA LYS A 128 -6.93 4.56 -6.26
C LYS A 128 -6.58 6.04 -6.12
N VAL A 129 -5.94 6.62 -7.15
CA VAL A 129 -5.63 8.06 -7.17
C VAL A 129 -6.93 8.88 -7.10
N ILE A 130 -7.93 8.53 -7.91
CA ILE A 130 -9.24 9.22 -7.91
C ILE A 130 -9.96 9.02 -6.57
N GLU A 131 -10.04 7.78 -6.09
CA GLU A 131 -10.66 7.44 -4.80
C GLU A 131 -10.05 8.20 -3.62
N ASN A 132 -8.79 8.60 -3.71
CA ASN A 132 -8.10 9.39 -2.71
C ASN A 132 -8.09 10.90 -3.00
N GLY A 133 -8.88 11.37 -3.96
CA GLY A 133 -9.02 12.78 -4.26
C GLY A 133 -7.90 13.38 -5.11
N GLY A 134 -7.14 12.52 -5.83
CA GLY A 134 -6.10 12.99 -6.75
C GLY A 134 -6.66 13.82 -7.90
N GLU A 135 -5.97 14.89 -8.24
CA GLU A 135 -6.36 15.85 -9.28
C GLU A 135 -5.72 15.54 -10.63
N GLY A 136 -4.81 14.55 -10.68
CA GLY A 136 -4.12 14.12 -11.89
C GLY A 136 -3.19 12.94 -11.65
N ILE A 137 -2.55 12.45 -12.71
CA ILE A 137 -1.41 11.54 -12.66
C ILE A 137 -0.15 12.36 -12.95
N GLY A 138 0.67 12.57 -11.92
CA GLY A 138 1.91 13.32 -12.03
C GLY A 138 3.05 12.51 -12.62
N LEU A 139 2.95 11.17 -12.55
CA LEU A 139 3.90 10.26 -13.16
C LEU A 139 3.28 8.87 -13.38
N PHE A 140 3.09 8.49 -14.61
CA PHE A 140 2.88 7.09 -14.99
C PHE A 140 4.22 6.45 -15.35
N ARG A 141 4.69 5.54 -14.51
CA ARG A 141 5.95 4.82 -14.68
C ARG A 141 5.76 3.65 -15.61
N THR A 142 5.96 3.89 -16.90
CA THR A 142 5.68 2.89 -17.95
C THR A 142 6.69 1.76 -18.00
N GLU A 143 7.84 1.91 -17.35
CA GLU A 143 8.85 0.84 -17.22
C GLU A 143 8.28 -0.45 -16.62
N PHE A 144 7.21 -0.38 -15.81
CA PHE A 144 6.52 -1.57 -15.31
C PHE A 144 5.81 -2.39 -16.41
N LEU A 145 5.50 -1.78 -17.56
CA LEU A 145 4.96 -2.50 -18.73
C LEU A 145 6.01 -3.40 -19.39
N PHE A 146 7.28 -3.14 -19.11
CA PHE A 146 8.43 -3.82 -19.72
C PHE A 146 9.08 -4.83 -18.76
N MET A 147 8.66 -4.87 -17.48
CA MET A 147 9.21 -5.77 -16.47
C MET A 147 8.42 -7.09 -16.43
N ASP A 148 9.09 -8.15 -15.96
CA ASP A 148 8.52 -9.48 -15.70
C ASP A 148 7.81 -10.13 -16.89
N ARG A 149 8.32 -9.88 -18.13
CA ARG A 149 7.78 -10.44 -19.37
C ARG A 149 8.88 -10.84 -20.35
N ASP A 150 8.57 -11.78 -21.21
CA ASP A 150 9.43 -12.16 -22.34
C ASP A 150 9.18 -11.19 -23.52
N GLY A 151 10.13 -10.30 -23.76
CA GLY A 151 10.10 -9.36 -24.87
C GLY A 151 9.46 -8.00 -24.55
N MET A 152 9.52 -7.11 -25.52
CA MET A 152 8.98 -5.74 -25.43
C MET A 152 7.45 -5.74 -25.60
N PRO A 153 6.72 -4.86 -24.88
CA PRO A 153 5.30 -4.65 -25.12
C PRO A 153 5.08 -4.10 -26.54
N THR A 154 4.05 -4.57 -27.18
CA THR A 154 3.64 -4.05 -28.49
C THR A 154 3.11 -2.61 -28.38
N GLU A 155 3.01 -1.91 -29.51
CA GLU A 155 2.40 -0.57 -29.54
C GLU A 155 0.94 -0.62 -29.06
N ASP A 156 0.18 -1.63 -29.45
CA ASP A 156 -1.21 -1.80 -29.03
C ASP A 156 -1.34 -2.03 -27.52
N GLU A 157 -0.47 -2.84 -26.92
CA GLU A 157 -0.47 -3.06 -25.46
C GLU A 157 -0.16 -1.77 -24.69
N GLN A 158 0.80 -0.99 -25.17
CA GLN A 158 1.12 0.31 -24.57
C GLN A 158 -0.04 1.29 -24.76
N PHE A 159 -0.61 1.36 -25.95
CA PHE A 159 -1.75 2.22 -26.26
C PHE A 159 -2.96 1.92 -25.36
N GLU A 160 -3.36 0.65 -25.21
CA GLU A 160 -4.50 0.29 -24.36
C GLU A 160 -4.22 0.64 -22.89
N SER A 161 -2.99 0.43 -22.40
CA SER A 161 -2.60 0.83 -21.03
C SER A 161 -2.70 2.35 -20.82
N TYR A 162 -2.20 3.15 -21.75
CA TYR A 162 -2.25 4.63 -21.66
C TYR A 162 -3.68 5.14 -21.76
N LYS A 163 -4.47 4.55 -22.66
CA LYS A 163 -5.88 4.85 -22.88
C LYS A 163 -6.70 4.55 -21.63
N GLU A 164 -6.49 3.40 -20.97
CA GLU A 164 -7.18 3.03 -19.75
C GLU A 164 -6.94 4.07 -18.66
N VAL A 165 -5.70 4.50 -18.46
CA VAL A 165 -5.35 5.56 -17.48
C VAL A 165 -6.02 6.87 -17.86
N ALA A 166 -5.93 7.30 -19.11
CA ALA A 166 -6.51 8.56 -19.59
C ALA A 166 -8.03 8.59 -19.43
N MET A 167 -8.70 7.48 -19.74
CA MET A 167 -10.14 7.35 -19.56
C MET A 167 -10.55 7.34 -18.10
N ALA A 168 -9.82 6.64 -17.24
CA ALA A 168 -10.06 6.62 -15.79
C ALA A 168 -9.95 8.02 -15.18
N MET A 169 -9.05 8.86 -15.69
CA MET A 169 -8.83 10.20 -15.15
C MET A 169 -9.86 11.26 -15.61
N GLU A 170 -10.78 10.93 -16.53
CA GLU A 170 -11.92 11.76 -16.92
C GLU A 170 -11.56 13.22 -17.29
N GLY A 171 -10.48 13.39 -18.05
CA GLY A 171 -10.00 14.70 -18.49
C GLY A 171 -9.06 15.43 -17.54
N LYS A 172 -8.71 14.80 -16.41
CA LYS A 172 -7.62 15.28 -15.52
C LYS A 172 -6.25 15.03 -16.16
N PRO A 173 -5.21 15.81 -15.81
CA PRO A 173 -3.88 15.66 -16.39
C PRO A 173 -3.28 14.26 -16.15
N VAL A 174 -2.62 13.72 -17.17
CA VAL A 174 -1.86 12.47 -17.09
C VAL A 174 -0.49 12.68 -17.71
N ILE A 175 0.56 12.55 -16.89
CA ILE A 175 1.95 12.62 -17.35
C ILE A 175 2.49 11.20 -17.48
N ILE A 176 2.83 10.82 -18.71
CA ILE A 176 3.38 9.51 -19.04
C ILE A 176 4.89 9.65 -19.23
N ARG A 177 5.67 8.88 -18.49
CA ARG A 177 7.11 8.78 -18.70
C ARG A 177 7.37 7.70 -19.75
N THR A 178 7.92 8.10 -20.89
CA THR A 178 8.38 7.16 -21.91
C THR A 178 9.69 6.50 -21.50
N LEU A 179 9.96 5.32 -22.06
CA LEU A 179 11.25 4.64 -21.89
C LEU A 179 12.33 5.40 -22.68
N ASP A 180 13.50 5.54 -22.08
CA ASP A 180 14.71 6.07 -22.73
C ASP A 180 15.44 4.98 -23.53
#